data_44b07622db9cb8ad9e804278fbbf761a
#
_entry.id   44b07622db9cb8ad9e804278fbbf761a
#
_cell.length_a   1.000
_cell.length_b   1.000
_cell.length_c   1.000
_cell.angle_alpha   90.00
_cell.angle_beta   90.00
_cell.angle_gamma   90.00
#
_symmetry.space_group_name_H-M   'P 1'
#
loop_
_entity.id
_entity.type
_entity.pdbx_description
1 polymer ?
#
loop_
_entity_poly.entity_id
_entity_poly.type
_entity_poly.pdbx_seq_one_letter_code
_entity_poly.pdbx_strand_id
1 'polypeptide(L)'
;MKSFLKYTLATITGIIIASILFLIVLIASLSAIVSSGNKPVSISNNSILVLKAGVPIPDRGDQNPLSGIDIVNMTLNPAPGLNEILHNIEKAGADNKIKGILIENGLLPAGWATTEEIREALLKFRENGKFVISYSDYVLTQECYYLATAADKIYINPSSMLEFKGLSSEVMFYKKALEKIGVEVQVTRHGKFKGAVEPFILDKLSDENRSQIKDYAGSIWNQVVADISKSRNIPAEQLNRLADNLDGTLASKALETNLVDGLIYHDALVDTLKTLSGIKKEKDLNLISMTKYDKVPDPKMTVSGKNKIAVVYASGTIVDGKGNETNIGGNYYADVISKARLDTSVRAIVLRVNSPGGNAIASDIMWRELDLAAKAKPLVISMGNYAASGGYFISAPGTKIYADPMTISGSIGAFGLIPNLNKLLEQKLGLTTDIVNTNKNSDFPSVFRPMNPYEKELMQMSVENIYTEFVNKVASGRKMSPEAVDNIGQGRVWSGTSALKIGLVDEIGGLKDAITAAAKLAGVETFIVKELPVFEDPYTRIISQLSGEVKMSILKKELGESVKYYNMIQELKSMTGIQTRLPYFIDIH
;
A
#
# COMPACT_ATOMS: atom_id res chain seq x y z
N MET A 1 -17.87 -60.12 -10.05
CA MET A 1 -17.48 -58.99 -10.89
C MET A 1 -18.63 -58.04 -11.24
N LYS A 2 -19.76 -58.51 -11.80
CA LYS A 2 -20.91 -57.63 -12.16
C LYS A 2 -21.52 -56.84 -10.95
N SER A 3 -21.69 -57.48 -9.79
CA SER A 3 -22.23 -56.81 -8.56
C SER A 3 -21.23 -55.79 -8.00
N PHE A 4 -19.93 -56.06 -7.98
CA PHE A 4 -18.91 -55.11 -7.56
C PHE A 4 -18.93 -53.86 -8.44
N LEU A 5 -18.95 -54.01 -9.75
CA LEU A 5 -19.02 -52.87 -10.68
C LEU A 5 -20.28 -52.04 -10.49
N LYS A 6 -21.44 -52.70 -10.21
CA LYS A 6 -22.71 -51.99 -9.93
C LYS A 6 -22.66 -51.15 -8.66
N TYR A 7 -22.10 -51.69 -7.56
CA TYR A 7 -21.96 -50.92 -6.32
C TYR A 7 -20.94 -49.80 -6.44
N THR A 8 -19.79 -50.05 -7.11
CA THR A 8 -18.81 -49.01 -7.37
C THR A 8 -19.39 -47.87 -8.20
N LEU A 9 -20.13 -48.15 -9.27
CA LEU A 9 -20.81 -47.15 -10.08
C LEU A 9 -21.86 -46.37 -9.25
N ALA A 10 -22.67 -47.07 -8.43
CA ALA A 10 -23.65 -46.40 -7.57
C ALA A 10 -22.99 -45.48 -6.55
N THR A 11 -21.87 -45.89 -5.95
CA THR A 11 -21.10 -45.05 -5.03
C THR A 11 -20.53 -43.82 -5.70
N ILE A 12 -19.90 -43.98 -6.88
CA ILE A 12 -19.38 -42.86 -7.67
C ILE A 12 -20.49 -41.88 -8.04
N THR A 13 -21.66 -42.40 -8.51
CA THR A 13 -22.82 -41.56 -8.84
C THR A 13 -23.32 -40.83 -7.61
N GLY A 14 -23.40 -41.52 -6.46
CA GLY A 14 -23.80 -40.90 -5.18
C GLY A 14 -22.84 -39.78 -4.74
N ILE A 15 -21.53 -39.98 -4.87
CA ILE A 15 -20.52 -38.97 -4.56
C ILE A 15 -20.66 -37.76 -5.51
N ILE A 16 -20.85 -38.00 -6.80
CA ILE A 16 -21.04 -36.92 -7.79
C ILE A 16 -22.31 -36.11 -7.46
N ILE A 17 -23.43 -36.76 -7.18
CA ILE A 17 -24.69 -36.08 -6.81
C ILE A 17 -24.52 -35.29 -5.52
N ALA A 18 -23.89 -35.88 -4.49
CA ALA A 18 -23.61 -35.20 -3.22
C ALA A 18 -22.70 -34.00 -3.41
N SER A 19 -21.66 -34.11 -4.25
CA SER A 19 -20.76 -33.02 -4.59
C SER A 19 -21.47 -31.88 -5.33
N ILE A 20 -22.36 -32.20 -6.26
CA ILE A 20 -23.17 -31.20 -6.99
C ILE A 20 -24.16 -30.51 -6.03
N LEU A 21 -24.84 -31.24 -5.16
CA LEU A 21 -25.72 -30.66 -4.15
C LEU A 21 -24.97 -29.77 -3.19
N PHE A 22 -23.80 -30.20 -2.72
CA PHE A 22 -22.94 -29.39 -1.87
C PHE A 22 -22.50 -28.07 -2.59
N LEU A 23 -22.14 -28.18 -3.87
CA LEU A 23 -21.77 -27.01 -4.67
C LEU A 23 -22.94 -26.03 -4.85
N ILE A 24 -24.16 -26.54 -5.09
CA ILE A 24 -25.39 -25.73 -5.19
C ILE A 24 -25.66 -25.00 -3.87
N VAL A 25 -25.59 -25.71 -2.73
CA VAL A 25 -25.79 -25.11 -1.40
C VAL A 25 -24.69 -24.05 -1.13
N LEU A 26 -23.43 -24.33 -1.50
CA LEU A 26 -22.33 -23.39 -1.36
C LEU A 26 -22.58 -22.12 -2.19
N ILE A 27 -22.94 -22.26 -3.47
CA ILE A 27 -23.24 -21.13 -4.36
C ILE A 27 -24.45 -20.34 -3.85
N ALA A 28 -25.50 -21.00 -3.41
CA ALA A 28 -26.69 -20.35 -2.84
C ALA A 28 -26.33 -19.56 -1.57
N SER A 29 -25.54 -20.15 -0.68
CA SER A 29 -25.05 -19.48 0.54
C SER A 29 -24.18 -18.27 0.22
N LEU A 30 -23.25 -18.39 -0.71
CA LEU A 30 -22.42 -17.29 -1.18
C LEU A 30 -23.25 -16.18 -1.83
N SER A 31 -24.24 -16.54 -2.66
CA SER A 31 -25.15 -15.58 -3.29
C SER A 31 -26.00 -14.84 -2.25
N ALA A 32 -26.45 -15.52 -1.21
CA ALA A 32 -27.20 -14.92 -0.10
C ALA A 32 -26.31 -13.92 0.69
N ILE A 33 -25.05 -14.27 0.95
CA ILE A 33 -24.07 -13.40 1.62
C ILE A 33 -23.82 -12.14 0.77
N VAL A 34 -23.53 -12.29 -0.52
CA VAL A 34 -23.31 -11.17 -1.45
C VAL A 34 -24.55 -10.28 -1.55
N SER A 35 -25.74 -10.87 -1.66
CA SER A 35 -27.01 -10.12 -1.75
C SER A 35 -27.36 -9.41 -0.44
N SER A 36 -27.06 -9.99 0.71
CA SER A 36 -27.30 -9.35 2.02
C SER A 36 -26.35 -8.16 2.25
N GLY A 37 -25.16 -8.24 1.65
CA GLY A 37 -24.13 -7.18 1.73
C GLY A 37 -24.55 -5.86 1.10
N ASN A 38 -25.45 -5.84 0.14
CA ASN A 38 -25.82 -4.65 -0.65
C ASN A 38 -27.10 -3.94 -0.19
N LYS A 39 -27.68 -4.32 0.95
CA LYS A 39 -28.90 -3.64 1.45
C LYS A 39 -28.55 -2.28 2.05
N PRO A 40 -29.30 -1.20 1.71
CA PRO A 40 -29.12 0.10 2.34
C PRO A 40 -29.30 -0.02 3.86
N VAL A 41 -28.39 0.62 4.59
CA VAL A 41 -28.42 0.66 6.06
C VAL A 41 -29.05 1.97 6.50
N SER A 42 -30.01 1.92 7.42
CA SER A 42 -30.50 3.10 8.12
C SER A 42 -29.79 3.25 9.45
N ILE A 43 -29.47 4.50 9.82
CA ILE A 43 -28.83 4.82 11.10
C ILE A 43 -29.77 5.56 12.03
N SER A 44 -29.60 5.36 13.33
CA SER A 44 -30.30 6.07 14.38
C SER A 44 -29.79 7.48 14.55
N ASN A 45 -30.60 8.37 15.10
CA ASN A 45 -30.12 9.68 15.55
C ASN A 45 -29.08 9.51 16.68
N ASN A 46 -28.17 10.46 16.79
CA ASN A 46 -27.12 10.48 17.81
C ASN A 46 -26.15 9.29 17.69
N SER A 47 -25.89 8.83 16.46
CA SER A 47 -24.91 7.78 16.18
C SER A 47 -23.48 8.31 16.24
N ILE A 48 -22.55 7.41 16.59
CA ILE A 48 -21.12 7.65 16.60
C ILE A 48 -20.48 6.71 15.57
N LEU A 49 -19.74 7.27 14.63
CA LEU A 49 -18.99 6.51 13.65
C LEU A 49 -17.72 5.96 14.28
N VAL A 50 -17.45 4.66 14.10
CA VAL A 50 -16.27 4.00 14.68
C VAL A 50 -15.24 3.75 13.58
N LEU A 51 -14.07 4.38 13.72
CA LEU A 51 -12.88 4.07 12.95
C LEU A 51 -12.03 3.09 13.76
N LYS A 52 -12.01 1.84 13.32
CA LYS A 52 -11.30 0.77 14.00
C LYS A 52 -9.93 0.57 13.36
N ALA A 53 -8.87 0.72 14.13
CA ALA A 53 -7.52 0.33 13.76
C ALA A 53 -7.33 -1.20 13.92
N GLY A 54 -6.33 -1.77 13.29
CA GLY A 54 -5.98 -3.20 13.46
C GLY A 54 -5.97 -4.01 12.17
N VAL A 55 -6.36 -3.38 11.06
CA VAL A 55 -6.30 -4.01 9.72
C VAL A 55 -5.54 -3.10 8.76
N PRO A 56 -4.81 -3.66 7.76
CA PRO A 56 -4.17 -2.85 6.73
C PRO A 56 -5.19 -1.98 5.99
N ILE A 57 -4.82 -0.73 5.72
CA ILE A 57 -5.65 0.21 4.96
C ILE A 57 -5.06 0.35 3.56
N PRO A 58 -5.60 -0.36 2.54
CA PRO A 58 -5.19 -0.18 1.16
C PRO A 58 -5.75 1.15 0.62
N ASP A 59 -5.17 1.67 -0.48
CA ASP A 59 -5.69 2.89 -1.13
C ASP A 59 -7.15 2.74 -1.57
N ARG A 60 -7.56 1.53 -1.90
CA ARG A 60 -8.92 1.16 -2.33
C ARG A 60 -9.40 -0.07 -1.59
N GLY A 61 -10.62 -0.02 -1.07
CA GLY A 61 -11.25 -1.14 -0.36
C GLY A 61 -11.39 -2.39 -1.21
N ASP A 62 -11.24 -3.53 -0.57
CA ASP A 62 -11.42 -4.82 -1.24
C ASP A 62 -12.91 -5.14 -1.37
N GLN A 63 -13.39 -5.24 -2.61
CA GLN A 63 -14.78 -5.62 -2.91
C GLN A 63 -14.98 -7.14 -2.95
N ASN A 64 -14.00 -7.93 -2.52
CA ASN A 64 -14.16 -9.37 -2.41
C ASN A 64 -15.12 -9.72 -1.25
N PRO A 65 -16.27 -10.35 -1.51
CA PRO A 65 -17.23 -10.70 -0.46
C PRO A 65 -16.69 -11.67 0.59
N LEU A 66 -15.56 -12.34 0.30
CA LEU A 66 -14.91 -13.27 1.21
C LEU A 66 -13.71 -12.65 1.94
N SER A 67 -13.30 -11.44 1.58
CA SER A 67 -12.25 -10.75 2.34
C SER A 67 -12.77 -10.41 3.73
N GLY A 68 -11.95 -10.67 4.76
CA GLY A 68 -12.33 -10.44 6.15
C GLY A 68 -13.32 -11.45 6.73
N ILE A 69 -13.44 -12.64 6.15
CA ILE A 69 -14.17 -13.74 6.80
C ILE A 69 -13.40 -14.16 8.06
N ASP A 70 -14.00 -13.91 9.20
CA ASP A 70 -13.64 -14.56 10.45
C ASP A 70 -14.40 -15.89 10.54
N ILE A 71 -13.70 -16.99 10.22
CA ILE A 71 -14.26 -18.34 10.23
C ILE A 71 -14.69 -18.75 11.64
N VAL A 72 -14.04 -18.23 12.68
CA VAL A 72 -14.33 -18.57 14.07
C VAL A 72 -15.63 -17.92 14.53
N ASN A 73 -15.83 -16.65 14.19
CA ASN A 73 -17.01 -15.88 14.59
C ASN A 73 -18.10 -15.80 13.52
N MET A 74 -17.89 -16.40 12.34
CA MET A 74 -18.80 -16.37 11.19
C MET A 74 -19.19 -14.93 10.79
N THR A 75 -18.27 -13.99 10.94
CA THR A 75 -18.48 -12.57 10.63
C THR A 75 -17.70 -12.14 9.41
N LEU A 76 -18.29 -11.24 8.63
CA LEU A 76 -17.66 -10.58 7.48
C LEU A 76 -17.29 -9.17 7.88
N ASN A 77 -15.99 -8.90 8.02
CA ASN A 77 -15.46 -7.57 8.32
C ASN A 77 -14.35 -7.22 7.31
N PRO A 78 -14.70 -6.88 6.05
CA PRO A 78 -13.71 -6.44 5.10
C PRO A 78 -13.04 -5.15 5.59
N ALA A 79 -11.73 -5.05 5.37
CA ALA A 79 -10.99 -3.83 5.67
C ALA A 79 -11.45 -2.71 4.71
N PRO A 80 -11.86 -1.54 5.23
CA PRO A 80 -12.19 -0.41 4.38
C PRO A 80 -10.94 0.14 3.72
N GLY A 81 -11.04 0.59 2.47
CA GLY A 81 -9.98 1.32 1.81
C GLY A 81 -9.89 2.77 2.26
N LEU A 82 -8.75 3.40 1.98
CA LEU A 82 -8.56 4.83 2.24
C LEU A 82 -9.65 5.67 1.55
N ASN A 83 -9.98 5.37 0.29
CA ASN A 83 -11.03 6.04 -0.45
C ASN A 83 -12.38 6.02 0.30
N GLU A 84 -12.77 4.87 0.84
CA GLU A 84 -14.01 4.68 1.59
C GLU A 84 -13.96 5.39 2.95
N ILE A 85 -12.82 5.33 3.66
CA ILE A 85 -12.63 6.02 4.94
C ILE A 85 -12.76 7.53 4.75
N LEU A 86 -12.06 8.12 3.78
CA LEU A 86 -12.11 9.54 3.49
C LEU A 86 -13.51 10.01 3.09
N HIS A 87 -14.18 9.24 2.21
CA HIS A 87 -15.56 9.51 1.83
C HIS A 87 -16.52 9.46 3.01
N ASN A 88 -16.41 8.43 3.85
CA ASN A 88 -17.28 8.25 5.01
C ASN A 88 -17.07 9.33 6.08
N ILE A 89 -15.85 9.79 6.32
CA ILE A 89 -15.57 10.89 7.23
C ILE A 89 -16.22 12.19 6.72
N GLU A 90 -16.09 12.48 5.42
CA GLU A 90 -16.73 13.66 4.83
C GLU A 90 -18.24 13.58 4.87
N LYS A 91 -18.83 12.46 4.47
CA LYS A 91 -20.28 12.20 4.54
C LYS A 91 -20.80 12.35 5.97
N ALA A 92 -20.08 11.78 6.97
CA ALA A 92 -20.41 11.91 8.37
C ALA A 92 -20.34 13.35 8.87
N GLY A 93 -19.44 14.18 8.34
CA GLY A 93 -19.37 15.60 8.64
C GLY A 93 -20.66 16.33 8.30
N ALA A 94 -21.31 15.97 7.21
CA ALA A 94 -22.57 16.58 6.76
C ALA A 94 -23.84 15.89 7.31
N ASP A 95 -23.75 14.67 7.85
CA ASP A 95 -24.89 13.90 8.32
C ASP A 95 -25.29 14.29 9.75
N ASN A 96 -26.47 14.91 9.92
CA ASN A 96 -26.99 15.35 11.22
C ASN A 96 -27.23 14.22 12.24
N LYS A 97 -27.33 12.96 11.78
CA LYS A 97 -27.49 11.79 12.65
C LYS A 97 -26.18 11.37 13.30
N ILE A 98 -25.04 11.73 12.72
CA ILE A 98 -23.70 11.46 13.28
C ILE A 98 -23.31 12.61 14.20
N LYS A 99 -23.00 12.30 15.46
CA LYS A 99 -22.56 13.29 16.47
C LYS A 99 -21.05 13.38 16.60
N GLY A 100 -20.34 12.31 16.33
CA GLY A 100 -18.89 12.27 16.42
C GLY A 100 -18.28 11.01 15.83
N ILE A 101 -16.96 10.93 15.92
CA ILE A 101 -16.16 9.76 15.53
C ILE A 101 -15.43 9.23 16.77
N LEU A 102 -15.46 7.93 16.97
CA LEU A 102 -14.60 7.21 17.90
C LEU A 102 -13.48 6.52 17.12
N ILE A 103 -12.24 6.83 17.44
CA ILE A 103 -11.06 6.11 16.96
C ILE A 103 -10.74 5.04 18.01
N GLU A 104 -11.03 3.78 17.69
CA GLU A 104 -10.60 2.64 18.50
C GLU A 104 -9.19 2.24 18.06
N ASN A 105 -8.21 2.55 18.88
CA ASN A 105 -6.80 2.39 18.58
C ASN A 105 -6.27 1.00 18.95
N GLY A 106 -5.26 0.61 18.21
CA GLY A 106 -4.46 -0.59 18.41
C GLY A 106 -3.21 -0.49 17.54
N LEU A 107 -2.96 -1.46 16.68
CA LEU A 107 -1.97 -1.43 15.62
C LEU A 107 -2.62 -0.80 14.37
N LEU A 108 -1.96 0.14 13.70
CA LEU A 108 -2.43 0.74 12.43
C LEU A 108 -1.43 0.44 11.30
N PRO A 109 -1.58 -0.66 10.58
CA PRO A 109 -0.69 -0.98 9.46
C PRO A 109 -1.12 -0.22 8.18
N ALA A 110 -0.95 1.10 8.16
CA ALA A 110 -1.42 1.98 7.09
C ALA A 110 -0.30 2.69 6.32
N GLY A 111 0.84 2.91 6.95
CA GLY A 111 1.92 3.78 6.49
C GLY A 111 1.61 5.27 6.71
N TRP A 112 2.66 6.06 6.81
CA TRP A 112 2.61 7.45 7.30
C TRP A 112 1.77 8.38 6.43
N ALA A 113 1.90 8.31 5.10
CA ALA A 113 1.12 9.16 4.20
C ALA A 113 -0.38 8.84 4.23
N THR A 114 -0.73 7.54 4.27
CA THR A 114 -2.13 7.11 4.43
C THR A 114 -2.72 7.57 5.77
N THR A 115 -1.94 7.47 6.84
CA THR A 115 -2.35 7.92 8.17
C THR A 115 -2.56 9.44 8.20
N GLU A 116 -1.71 10.21 7.53
CA GLU A 116 -1.86 11.67 7.43
C GLU A 116 -3.12 12.06 6.65
N GLU A 117 -3.41 11.43 5.52
CA GLU A 117 -4.64 11.72 4.76
C GLU A 117 -5.91 11.49 5.62
N ILE A 118 -5.92 10.44 6.46
CA ILE A 118 -7.03 10.17 7.39
C ILE A 118 -7.06 11.22 8.51
N ARG A 119 -5.90 11.57 9.06
CA ARG A 119 -5.75 12.59 10.11
C ARG A 119 -6.27 13.94 9.66
N GLU A 120 -5.90 14.40 8.48
CA GLU A 120 -6.39 15.64 7.89
C GLU A 120 -7.92 15.61 7.67
N ALA A 121 -8.47 14.48 7.24
CA ALA A 121 -9.92 14.32 7.11
C ALA A 121 -10.64 14.43 8.45
N LEU A 122 -10.06 13.87 9.53
CA LEU A 122 -10.61 13.99 10.90
C LEU A 122 -10.53 15.43 11.43
N LEU A 123 -9.44 16.15 11.16
CA LEU A 123 -9.33 17.57 11.52
C LEU A 123 -10.43 18.40 10.82
N LYS A 124 -10.64 18.21 9.52
CA LYS A 124 -11.74 18.86 8.77
C LYS A 124 -13.12 18.45 9.27
N PHE A 125 -13.29 17.19 9.71
CA PHE A 125 -14.54 16.74 10.31
C PHE A 125 -14.88 17.52 11.59
N ARG A 126 -13.90 17.79 12.44
CA ARG A 126 -14.08 18.57 13.69
C ARG A 126 -14.52 20.02 13.42
N GLU A 127 -14.12 20.62 12.30
CA GLU A 127 -14.55 21.96 11.91
C GLU A 127 -16.07 22.07 11.74
N ASN A 128 -16.80 20.94 11.58
CA ASN A 128 -18.26 20.91 11.55
C ASN A 128 -18.90 20.93 12.95
N GLY A 129 -18.13 21.15 14.02
CA GLY A 129 -18.61 21.18 15.41
C GLY A 129 -18.96 19.80 15.99
N LYS A 130 -18.45 18.73 15.41
CA LYS A 130 -18.63 17.35 15.88
C LYS A 130 -17.37 16.85 16.58
N PHE A 131 -17.55 16.00 17.60
CA PHE A 131 -16.42 15.50 18.38
C PHE A 131 -15.68 14.35 17.71
N VAL A 132 -14.39 14.25 18.00
CA VAL A 132 -13.55 13.07 17.72
C VAL A 132 -12.89 12.64 19.03
N ILE A 133 -13.12 11.40 19.43
CA ILE A 133 -12.52 10.80 20.64
C ILE A 133 -11.61 9.64 20.20
N SER A 134 -10.45 9.56 20.80
CA SER A 134 -9.53 8.43 20.62
C SER A 134 -9.42 7.62 21.91
N TYR A 135 -9.47 6.30 21.80
CA TYR A 135 -9.34 5.40 22.94
C TYR A 135 -8.53 4.15 22.59
N SER A 136 -7.67 3.72 23.52
CA SER A 136 -6.93 2.47 23.43
C SER A 136 -6.96 1.68 24.74
N ASP A 137 -7.37 0.42 24.67
CA ASP A 137 -7.32 -0.53 25.79
C ASP A 137 -5.94 -1.17 25.97
N TYR A 138 -5.14 -1.22 24.90
CA TYR A 138 -3.86 -1.92 24.86
C TYR A 138 -2.72 -0.94 24.53
N VAL A 139 -1.77 -1.38 23.73
CA VAL A 139 -0.68 -0.53 23.25
C VAL A 139 -1.21 0.46 22.21
N LEU A 140 -0.98 1.74 22.44
CA LEU A 140 -1.18 2.79 21.45
C LEU A 140 0.14 2.95 20.68
N THR A 141 0.22 2.34 19.49
CA THR A 141 1.43 2.44 18.65
C THR A 141 1.65 3.85 18.16
N GLN A 142 2.87 4.19 17.79
CA GLN A 142 3.26 5.56 17.41
C GLN A 142 2.44 6.10 16.21
N GLU A 143 2.17 5.27 15.19
CA GLU A 143 1.31 5.68 14.07
C GLU A 143 -0.15 5.88 14.49
N CYS A 144 -0.68 5.01 15.38
CA CYS A 144 -2.00 5.20 15.97
C CYS A 144 -2.07 6.47 16.84
N TYR A 145 -1.01 6.76 17.58
CA TYR A 145 -0.92 7.99 18.35
C TYR A 145 -0.92 9.22 17.46
N TYR A 146 -0.16 9.19 16.38
CA TYR A 146 -0.16 10.26 15.39
C TYR A 146 -1.58 10.52 14.85
N LEU A 147 -2.31 9.46 14.46
CA LEU A 147 -3.72 9.57 14.08
C LEU A 147 -4.59 10.12 15.21
N ALA A 148 -4.39 9.61 16.45
CA ALA A 148 -5.14 10.02 17.63
C ALA A 148 -4.99 11.51 17.95
N THR A 149 -3.88 12.15 17.54
CA THR A 149 -3.67 13.59 17.75
C THR A 149 -4.62 14.48 16.92
N ALA A 150 -5.40 13.90 16.00
CA ALA A 150 -6.54 14.60 15.38
C ALA A 150 -7.77 14.68 16.28
N ALA A 151 -7.84 13.90 17.37
CA ALA A 151 -8.98 13.87 18.27
C ALA A 151 -9.04 15.10 19.20
N ASP A 152 -10.24 15.39 19.73
CA ASP A 152 -10.44 16.39 20.79
C ASP A 152 -9.86 15.91 22.12
N LYS A 153 -9.97 14.59 22.37
CA LYS A 153 -9.44 13.92 23.55
C LYS A 153 -8.86 12.57 23.21
N ILE A 154 -7.71 12.26 23.81
CA ILE A 154 -7.02 10.98 23.72
C ILE A 154 -7.07 10.33 25.09
N TYR A 155 -7.74 9.19 25.18
CA TYR A 155 -7.84 8.39 26.38
C TYR A 155 -7.16 7.04 26.19
N ILE A 156 -6.47 6.56 27.21
CA ILE A 156 -5.90 5.22 27.23
C ILE A 156 -6.27 4.50 28.53
N ASN A 157 -6.30 3.18 28.49
CA ASN A 157 -6.48 2.36 29.70
C ASN A 157 -5.33 2.65 30.70
N PRO A 158 -5.58 2.71 32.02
CA PRO A 158 -4.53 2.95 33.02
C PRO A 158 -3.36 1.99 32.98
N SER A 159 -3.56 0.78 32.45
CA SER A 159 -2.51 -0.26 32.29
C SER A 159 -1.95 -0.32 30.86
N SER A 160 -2.36 0.58 29.98
CA SER A 160 -1.90 0.65 28.59
C SER A 160 -0.49 1.26 28.50
N MET A 161 0.07 1.18 27.30
CA MET A 161 1.36 1.78 26.92
C MET A 161 1.16 2.65 25.68
N LEU A 162 1.88 3.78 25.64
CA LEU A 162 2.02 4.60 24.43
C LEU A 162 3.45 4.42 23.88
N GLU A 163 3.56 3.99 22.63
CA GLU A 163 4.83 4.04 21.90
C GLU A 163 5.04 5.43 21.30
N PHE A 164 6.06 6.12 21.82
CA PHE A 164 6.53 7.39 21.28
C PHE A 164 8.05 7.44 21.40
N LYS A 165 8.75 7.07 20.33
CA LYS A 165 10.18 6.70 20.37
C LYS A 165 11.01 7.16 19.17
N GLY A 166 10.41 7.82 18.18
CA GLY A 166 11.07 8.17 16.93
C GLY A 166 11.03 7.04 15.90
N LEU A 167 11.76 7.22 14.80
CA LEU A 167 11.77 6.29 13.68
C LEU A 167 13.11 5.56 13.58
N SER A 168 13.07 4.26 13.39
CA SER A 168 14.24 3.45 13.08
C SER A 168 14.05 2.70 11.77
N SER A 169 15.15 2.36 11.10
CA SER A 169 15.16 1.52 9.91
C SER A 169 16.20 0.42 10.11
N GLU A 170 15.73 -0.82 10.15
CA GLU A 170 16.57 -2.00 10.25
C GLU A 170 16.65 -2.69 8.88
N VAL A 171 17.87 -2.86 8.36
CA VAL A 171 18.12 -3.49 7.06
C VAL A 171 18.87 -4.80 7.27
N MET A 172 18.24 -5.89 6.84
CA MET A 172 18.85 -7.23 6.90
C MET A 172 19.75 -7.48 5.69
N PHE A 173 20.96 -8.00 5.92
CA PHE A 173 21.94 -8.32 4.87
C PHE A 173 22.05 -9.83 4.67
N TYR A 174 21.88 -10.28 3.45
CA TYR A 174 21.78 -11.70 3.08
C TYR A 174 23.08 -12.27 2.49
N LYS A 175 24.09 -11.43 2.18
CA LYS A 175 25.32 -11.85 1.51
C LYS A 175 25.93 -13.11 2.12
N LYS A 176 26.24 -13.09 3.44
CA LYS A 176 26.86 -14.24 4.13
C LYS A 176 25.96 -15.47 4.16
N ALA A 177 24.65 -15.30 4.27
CA ALA A 177 23.69 -16.40 4.22
C ALA A 177 23.67 -17.05 2.81
N LEU A 178 23.68 -16.25 1.77
CA LEU A 178 23.74 -16.69 0.39
C LEU A 178 25.06 -17.40 0.07
N GLU A 179 26.19 -16.82 0.48
CA GLU A 179 27.52 -17.46 0.35
C GLU A 179 27.56 -18.82 1.05
N LYS A 180 26.96 -18.93 2.25
CA LYS A 180 26.92 -20.19 3.03
C LYS A 180 26.19 -21.32 2.32
N ILE A 181 25.13 -20.98 1.59
CA ILE A 181 24.39 -21.96 0.77
C ILE A 181 24.95 -22.10 -0.66
N GLY A 182 26.00 -21.38 -1.01
CA GLY A 182 26.63 -21.45 -2.34
C GLY A 182 25.92 -20.66 -3.42
N VAL A 183 25.19 -19.60 -3.05
CA VAL A 183 24.57 -18.66 -4.00
C VAL A 183 25.38 -17.38 -4.04
N GLU A 184 25.75 -16.94 -5.24
CA GLU A 184 26.41 -15.66 -5.50
C GLU A 184 25.45 -14.74 -6.27
N VAL A 185 25.33 -13.47 -5.87
CA VAL A 185 24.49 -12.52 -6.59
C VAL A 185 25.36 -11.59 -7.40
N GLN A 186 25.18 -11.63 -8.72
CA GLN A 186 25.88 -10.79 -9.67
C GLN A 186 25.04 -9.55 -9.93
N VAL A 187 25.59 -8.37 -9.63
CA VAL A 187 24.89 -7.09 -9.66
C VAL A 187 25.54 -6.15 -10.65
N THR A 188 24.70 -5.48 -11.44
CA THR A 188 25.04 -4.27 -12.19
C THR A 188 24.11 -3.16 -11.73
N ARG A 189 24.60 -1.93 -11.53
CA ARG A 189 23.76 -0.82 -11.09
C ARG A 189 24.26 0.51 -11.64
N HIS A 190 23.34 1.46 -11.79
CA HIS A 190 23.64 2.86 -11.99
C HIS A 190 23.21 3.66 -10.76
N GLY A 191 24.09 4.57 -10.34
CA GLY A 191 23.83 5.50 -9.24
C GLY A 191 24.28 5.00 -7.87
N LYS A 192 24.94 5.90 -7.13
CA LYS A 192 25.55 5.61 -5.82
C LYS A 192 24.52 5.40 -4.71
N PHE A 193 23.29 5.91 -4.88
CA PHE A 193 22.21 5.78 -3.90
C PHE A 193 21.25 4.61 -4.19
N LYS A 194 21.47 3.84 -5.29
CA LYS A 194 20.61 2.68 -5.61
C LYS A 194 20.94 1.49 -4.71
N GLY A 195 20.48 1.57 -3.45
CA GLY A 195 20.79 0.62 -2.39
C GLY A 195 20.03 -0.72 -2.44
N ALA A 196 19.08 -0.91 -3.38
CA ALA A 196 18.27 -2.14 -3.50
C ALA A 196 19.08 -3.43 -3.50
N VAL A 197 20.29 -3.39 -4.03
CA VAL A 197 21.15 -4.55 -4.19
C VAL A 197 22.15 -4.75 -3.04
N GLU A 198 22.32 -3.76 -2.17
CA GLU A 198 23.30 -3.81 -1.08
C GLU A 198 23.09 -4.99 -0.11
N PRO A 199 21.85 -5.36 0.26
CA PRO A 199 21.61 -6.51 1.12
C PRO A 199 22.17 -7.84 0.57
N PHE A 200 22.35 -7.94 -0.73
CA PHE A 200 22.84 -9.16 -1.38
C PHE A 200 24.36 -9.19 -1.58
N ILE A 201 25.03 -8.01 -1.55
CA ILE A 201 26.46 -7.89 -1.90
C ILE A 201 27.32 -7.25 -0.81
N LEU A 202 26.71 -6.63 0.20
CA LEU A 202 27.39 -6.01 1.33
C LEU A 202 27.00 -6.68 2.65
N ASP A 203 27.73 -6.33 3.73
CA ASP A 203 27.43 -6.79 5.11
C ASP A 203 26.82 -5.68 5.97
N LYS A 204 26.77 -4.46 5.47
CA LYS A 204 26.21 -3.25 6.09
C LYS A 204 25.86 -2.22 5.02
N LEU A 205 25.06 -1.24 5.38
CA LEU A 205 24.75 -0.09 4.51
C LEU A 205 26.02 0.65 4.09
N SER A 206 26.08 1.10 2.84
CA SER A 206 27.01 2.12 2.40
C SER A 206 26.75 3.45 3.11
N ASP A 207 27.72 4.36 3.12
CA ASP A 207 27.57 5.66 3.76
C ASP A 207 26.51 6.51 3.03
N GLU A 208 26.44 6.42 1.71
CA GLU A 208 25.41 7.06 0.89
C GLU A 208 24.00 6.59 1.25
N ASN A 209 23.79 5.28 1.36
CA ASN A 209 22.49 4.74 1.72
C ASN A 209 22.12 5.00 3.18
N ARG A 210 23.08 4.97 4.09
CA ARG A 210 22.86 5.38 5.48
C ARG A 210 22.44 6.85 5.57
N SER A 211 23.10 7.74 4.82
CA SER A 211 22.76 9.16 4.78
C SER A 211 21.36 9.39 4.24
N GLN A 212 21.00 8.78 3.10
CA GLN A 212 19.66 8.98 2.54
C GLN A 212 18.55 8.44 3.42
N ILE A 213 18.75 7.30 4.11
CA ILE A 213 17.77 6.77 5.08
C ILE A 213 17.58 7.79 6.20
N LYS A 214 18.66 8.33 6.76
CA LYS A 214 18.60 9.36 7.79
C LYS A 214 17.85 10.61 7.31
N ASP A 215 18.10 11.03 6.06
CA ASP A 215 17.48 12.23 5.48
C ASP A 215 15.97 12.08 5.34
N TYR A 216 15.46 10.99 4.71
CA TYR A 216 14.02 10.84 4.52
C TYR A 216 13.30 10.44 5.81
N ALA A 217 13.88 9.57 6.66
CA ALA A 217 13.30 9.23 7.96
C ALA A 217 13.24 10.46 8.88
N GLY A 218 14.31 11.26 8.90
CA GLY A 218 14.31 12.54 9.62
C GLY A 218 13.29 13.54 9.09
N SER A 219 13.06 13.58 7.78
CA SER A 219 12.03 14.43 7.17
C SER A 219 10.62 14.00 7.62
N ILE A 220 10.34 12.69 7.62
CA ILE A 220 9.05 12.13 8.10
C ILE A 220 8.87 12.44 9.59
N TRP A 221 9.88 12.15 10.41
CA TRP A 221 9.81 12.40 11.85
C TRP A 221 9.58 13.88 12.17
N ASN A 222 10.25 14.79 11.48
CA ASN A 222 10.07 16.23 11.66
C ASN A 222 8.63 16.66 11.32
N GLN A 223 8.00 16.07 10.29
CA GLN A 223 6.60 16.31 9.98
C GLN A 223 5.68 15.81 11.09
N VAL A 224 5.88 14.57 11.55
CA VAL A 224 5.10 13.96 12.66
C VAL A 224 5.20 14.82 13.92
N VAL A 225 6.40 15.24 14.30
CA VAL A 225 6.62 16.09 15.49
C VAL A 225 5.97 17.46 15.33
N ALA A 226 6.04 18.06 14.13
CA ALA A 226 5.41 19.35 13.87
C ALA A 226 3.88 19.31 14.05
N ASP A 227 3.26 18.25 13.52
CA ASP A 227 1.81 18.06 13.59
C ASP A 227 1.32 17.73 15.01
N ILE A 228 2.07 16.88 15.72
CA ILE A 228 1.80 16.58 17.13
C ILE A 228 1.98 17.85 17.98
N SER A 229 3.05 18.60 17.74
CA SER A 229 3.31 19.87 18.45
C SER A 229 2.14 20.85 18.32
N LYS A 230 1.61 21.00 17.10
CA LYS A 230 0.43 21.83 16.82
C LYS A 230 -0.83 21.31 17.50
N SER A 231 -1.06 20.00 17.44
CA SER A 231 -2.29 19.39 17.98
C SER A 231 -2.30 19.30 19.50
N ARG A 232 -1.14 19.01 20.12
CA ARG A 232 -1.01 18.84 21.58
C ARG A 232 -0.52 20.08 22.30
N ASN A 233 -0.13 21.14 21.58
CA ASN A 233 0.50 22.36 22.14
C ASN A 233 1.75 22.02 22.98
N ILE A 234 2.57 21.07 22.52
CA ILE A 234 3.84 20.66 23.13
C ILE A 234 4.97 21.10 22.19
N PRO A 235 5.99 21.84 22.66
CA PRO A 235 7.10 22.24 21.79
C PRO A 235 7.81 21.03 21.14
N ALA A 236 8.19 21.16 19.87
CA ALA A 236 8.86 20.09 19.11
C ALA A 236 10.13 19.55 19.79
N GLU A 237 10.90 20.44 20.42
CA GLU A 237 12.10 20.05 21.19
C GLU A 237 11.73 19.19 22.41
N GLN A 238 10.62 19.51 23.09
CA GLN A 238 10.14 18.70 24.19
C GLN A 238 9.64 17.33 23.71
N LEU A 239 8.91 17.26 22.58
CA LEU A 239 8.48 16.00 21.97
C LEU A 239 9.68 15.11 21.65
N ASN A 240 10.75 15.64 21.07
CA ASN A 240 11.96 14.88 20.82
C ASN A 240 12.60 14.33 22.11
N ARG A 241 12.66 15.13 23.18
CA ARG A 241 13.13 14.65 24.50
C ARG A 241 12.25 13.54 25.07
N LEU A 242 10.93 13.66 24.95
CA LEU A 242 9.99 12.62 25.41
C LEU A 242 10.17 11.32 24.62
N ALA A 243 10.45 11.41 23.32
CA ALA A 243 10.74 10.25 22.48
C ALA A 243 12.09 9.61 22.86
N ASP A 244 13.14 10.41 23.04
CA ASP A 244 14.49 9.93 23.44
C ASP A 244 14.45 9.21 24.81
N ASN A 245 13.63 9.68 25.74
CA ASN A 245 13.49 9.12 27.07
C ASN A 245 12.46 7.99 27.17
N LEU A 246 11.70 7.70 26.10
CA LEU A 246 10.57 6.76 26.12
C LEU A 246 9.50 7.12 27.17
N ASP A 247 9.27 8.41 27.40
CA ASP A 247 8.37 8.89 28.46
C ASP A 247 6.87 8.58 28.18
N GLY A 248 6.51 8.14 26.97
CA GLY A 248 5.17 7.62 26.64
C GLY A 248 4.91 6.19 27.15
N THR A 249 5.96 5.41 27.46
CA THR A 249 5.84 3.97 27.72
C THR A 249 4.94 3.62 28.92
N LEU A 250 4.92 4.46 29.96
CA LEU A 250 4.02 4.30 31.08
C LEU A 250 2.83 5.24 30.92
N ALA A 251 1.61 4.72 31.06
CA ALA A 251 0.38 5.50 30.94
C ALA A 251 0.36 6.75 31.84
N SER A 252 0.83 6.62 33.10
CA SER A 252 0.94 7.73 34.04
C SER A 252 1.86 8.84 33.52
N LYS A 253 3.01 8.49 32.96
CA LYS A 253 3.94 9.46 32.36
C LYS A 253 3.37 10.11 31.10
N ALA A 254 2.68 9.33 30.26
CA ALA A 254 2.01 9.87 29.09
C ALA A 254 0.96 10.94 29.47
N LEU A 255 0.26 10.76 30.60
CA LEU A 255 -0.67 11.75 31.14
C LEU A 255 0.09 12.95 31.72
N GLU A 256 1.10 12.75 32.55
CA GLU A 256 1.92 13.83 33.16
C GLU A 256 2.57 14.73 32.10
N THR A 257 2.97 14.16 30.97
CA THR A 257 3.63 14.88 29.86
C THR A 257 2.64 15.44 28.83
N ASN A 258 1.34 15.32 29.08
CA ASN A 258 0.26 15.76 28.19
C ASN A 258 0.25 15.07 26.81
N LEU A 259 0.87 13.92 26.65
CA LEU A 259 0.74 13.11 25.45
C LEU A 259 -0.67 12.54 25.31
N VAL A 260 -1.36 12.27 26.43
CA VAL A 260 -2.78 11.85 26.48
C VAL A 260 -3.58 12.75 27.42
N ASP A 261 -4.91 12.73 27.31
CA ASP A 261 -5.81 13.60 28.09
C ASP A 261 -6.39 12.91 29.33
N GLY A 262 -6.31 11.60 29.43
CA GLY A 262 -6.79 10.88 30.61
C GLY A 262 -6.56 9.37 30.54
N LEU A 263 -6.56 8.78 31.73
CA LEU A 263 -6.49 7.35 31.96
C LEU A 263 -7.85 6.86 32.42
N ILE A 264 -8.57 6.16 31.53
CA ILE A 264 -9.95 5.71 31.82
C ILE A 264 -10.14 4.25 31.41
N TYR A 265 -11.04 3.56 32.07
CA TYR A 265 -11.53 2.25 31.65
C TYR A 265 -12.66 2.39 30.63
N HIS A 266 -12.97 1.32 29.93
CA HIS A 266 -13.95 1.30 28.83
C HIS A 266 -15.37 1.73 29.28
N ASP A 267 -15.80 1.43 30.51
CA ASP A 267 -17.09 1.87 31.05
C ASP A 267 -17.16 3.40 31.17
N ALA A 268 -16.10 4.05 31.64
CA ALA A 268 -15.99 5.50 31.69
C ALA A 268 -15.95 6.15 30.28
N LEU A 269 -15.34 5.48 29.29
CA LEU A 269 -15.44 5.88 27.89
C LEU A 269 -16.87 5.86 27.40
N VAL A 270 -17.63 4.76 27.68
CA VAL A 270 -19.05 4.64 27.30
C VAL A 270 -19.87 5.77 27.88
N ASP A 271 -19.69 6.13 29.15
CA ASP A 271 -20.38 7.25 29.81
C ASP A 271 -20.02 8.61 29.19
N THR A 272 -18.75 8.81 28.83
CA THR A 272 -18.28 9.99 28.12
C THR A 272 -18.94 10.12 26.75
N LEU A 273 -18.98 9.05 25.97
CA LEU A 273 -19.58 9.03 24.64
C LEU A 273 -21.10 9.24 24.69
N LYS A 274 -21.80 8.67 25.69
CA LYS A 274 -23.24 8.93 25.93
C LYS A 274 -23.49 10.40 26.19
N THR A 275 -22.68 11.02 27.04
CA THR A 275 -22.78 12.46 27.37
C THR A 275 -22.57 13.31 26.12
N LEU A 276 -21.53 13.08 25.36
CA LEU A 276 -21.20 13.84 24.13
C LEU A 276 -22.24 13.67 23.03
N SER A 277 -22.82 12.46 22.88
CA SER A 277 -23.84 12.19 21.87
C SER A 277 -25.27 12.55 22.29
N GLY A 278 -25.49 12.94 23.56
CA GLY A 278 -26.82 13.25 24.12
C GLY A 278 -27.71 12.03 24.30
N ILE A 279 -27.11 10.85 24.47
CA ILE A 279 -27.82 9.59 24.75
C ILE A 279 -27.99 9.43 26.26
N LYS A 280 -29.22 9.06 26.72
CA LYS A 280 -29.50 8.81 28.14
C LYS A 280 -28.66 7.62 28.65
N LYS A 281 -28.24 7.66 29.91
CA LYS A 281 -27.36 6.66 30.54
C LYS A 281 -27.89 5.21 30.42
N GLU A 282 -29.21 5.06 30.51
CA GLU A 282 -29.90 3.77 30.49
C GLU A 282 -30.01 3.13 29.10
N LYS A 283 -29.66 3.88 28.02
CA LYS A 283 -29.72 3.41 26.64
C LYS A 283 -28.34 3.00 26.15
N ASP A 284 -28.29 2.07 25.25
CA ASP A 284 -27.08 1.67 24.55
C ASP A 284 -26.59 2.77 23.59
N LEU A 285 -25.29 2.83 23.36
CA LEU A 285 -24.70 3.69 22.34
C LEU A 285 -25.10 3.24 20.93
N ASN A 286 -25.38 4.20 20.08
CA ASN A 286 -25.59 3.96 18.65
C ASN A 286 -24.23 3.99 17.92
N LEU A 287 -23.48 2.91 17.95
CA LEU A 287 -22.19 2.77 17.26
C LEU A 287 -22.39 2.20 15.85
N ILE A 288 -21.74 2.80 14.86
CA ILE A 288 -21.74 2.30 13.49
C ILE A 288 -20.32 2.23 12.95
N SER A 289 -19.92 1.07 12.41
CA SER A 289 -18.60 0.88 11.80
C SER A 289 -18.51 1.58 10.44
N MET A 290 -17.27 1.92 10.00
CA MET A 290 -17.00 2.52 8.68
C MET A 290 -17.63 1.71 7.54
N THR A 291 -17.47 0.39 7.53
CA THR A 291 -17.99 -0.51 6.49
C THR A 291 -19.52 -0.60 6.47
N LYS A 292 -20.19 -0.46 7.61
CA LYS A 292 -21.67 -0.36 7.65
C LYS A 292 -22.15 1.02 7.22
N TYR A 293 -21.43 2.07 7.62
CA TYR A 293 -21.79 3.45 7.27
C TYR A 293 -21.60 3.73 5.77
N ASP A 294 -20.67 3.06 5.13
CA ASP A 294 -20.48 3.16 3.68
C ASP A 294 -21.78 2.82 2.89
N LYS A 295 -22.59 1.89 3.40
CA LYS A 295 -23.88 1.48 2.81
C LYS A 295 -25.04 2.43 3.12
N VAL A 296 -24.83 3.45 3.94
CA VAL A 296 -25.82 4.51 4.20
C VAL A 296 -25.84 5.44 2.98
N PRO A 297 -27.00 5.71 2.37
CA PRO A 297 -27.08 6.62 1.24
C PRO A 297 -26.49 7.99 1.56
N ASP A 298 -25.65 8.50 0.66
CA ASP A 298 -25.14 9.88 0.75
C ASP A 298 -26.19 10.84 0.17
N PRO A 299 -26.75 11.76 0.98
CA PRO A 299 -27.74 12.71 0.48
C PRO A 299 -27.16 13.73 -0.52
N LYS A 300 -25.84 13.91 -0.56
CA LYS A 300 -25.15 14.75 -1.54
C LYS A 300 -24.87 14.05 -2.87
N MET A 301 -24.98 12.74 -2.91
CA MET A 301 -24.75 11.92 -4.11
C MET A 301 -25.97 11.87 -5.04
N THR A 302 -26.63 13.02 -5.29
CA THR A 302 -27.56 13.13 -6.42
C THR A 302 -26.76 13.22 -7.71
N VAL A 303 -26.23 12.05 -8.14
CA VAL A 303 -25.33 12.01 -9.27
C VAL A 303 -26.11 11.69 -10.53
N SER A 304 -26.50 12.71 -11.25
CA SER A 304 -26.79 12.62 -12.66
C SER A 304 -25.78 13.48 -13.43
N GLY A 305 -24.58 12.96 -13.64
CA GLY A 305 -23.54 13.61 -14.43
C GLY A 305 -23.03 12.70 -15.54
N LYS A 306 -22.96 13.23 -16.78
CA LYS A 306 -22.31 12.52 -17.91
C LYS A 306 -20.79 12.52 -17.79
N ASN A 307 -20.22 13.44 -17.00
CA ASN A 307 -18.77 13.60 -16.85
C ASN A 307 -18.23 12.64 -15.78
N LYS A 308 -17.10 12.01 -16.06
CA LYS A 308 -16.39 11.11 -15.14
C LYS A 308 -14.98 11.59 -14.92
N ILE A 309 -14.49 11.44 -13.70
CA ILE A 309 -13.06 11.45 -13.37
C ILE A 309 -12.65 10.00 -13.12
N ALA A 310 -11.76 9.47 -13.94
CA ALA A 310 -11.25 8.11 -13.74
C ALA A 310 -10.12 8.14 -12.71
N VAL A 311 -10.26 7.37 -11.64
CA VAL A 311 -9.19 7.14 -10.65
C VAL A 311 -8.62 5.76 -10.88
N VAL A 312 -7.36 5.70 -11.32
CA VAL A 312 -6.63 4.45 -11.56
C VAL A 312 -5.74 4.18 -10.35
N TYR A 313 -6.03 3.12 -9.61
CA TYR A 313 -5.24 2.73 -8.44
C TYR A 313 -4.12 1.79 -8.85
N ALA A 314 -2.87 2.25 -8.75
CA ALA A 314 -1.65 1.50 -9.06
C ALA A 314 -0.90 1.21 -7.75
N SER A 315 -1.29 0.13 -7.07
CA SER A 315 -0.72 -0.28 -5.78
C SER A 315 0.07 -1.58 -5.89
N GLY A 316 1.27 -1.62 -5.30
CA GLY A 316 2.15 -2.79 -5.28
C GLY A 316 3.33 -2.71 -6.25
N THR A 317 4.05 -3.84 -6.40
CA THR A 317 5.22 -3.94 -7.27
C THR A 317 4.80 -3.99 -8.74
N ILE A 318 5.51 -3.25 -9.60
CA ILE A 318 5.29 -3.30 -11.05
C ILE A 318 5.94 -4.57 -11.61
N VAL A 319 5.14 -5.39 -12.30
CA VAL A 319 5.55 -6.67 -12.89
C VAL A 319 5.18 -6.75 -14.36
N ASP A 320 5.80 -7.66 -15.08
CA ASP A 320 5.45 -7.94 -16.47
C ASP A 320 4.06 -8.60 -16.59
N GLY A 321 3.40 -8.42 -17.74
CA GLY A 321 2.15 -9.07 -18.10
C GLY A 321 0.92 -8.52 -17.36
N LYS A 322 0.05 -9.44 -16.90
CA LYS A 322 -1.24 -9.09 -16.30
C LYS A 322 -1.13 -8.64 -14.84
N GLY A 323 -0.13 -9.14 -14.10
CA GLY A 323 -0.07 -8.96 -12.65
C GLY A 323 -1.18 -9.70 -11.90
N ASN A 324 -1.43 -9.28 -10.66
CA ASN A 324 -2.49 -9.79 -9.79
C ASN A 324 -3.00 -8.67 -8.85
N GLU A 325 -3.78 -9.02 -7.84
CA GLU A 325 -4.38 -8.03 -6.90
C GLU A 325 -3.33 -7.27 -6.06
N THR A 326 -2.15 -7.83 -5.86
CA THR A 326 -1.07 -7.23 -5.06
C THR A 326 0.05 -6.64 -5.91
N ASN A 327 -0.03 -6.77 -7.24
CA ASN A 327 1.00 -6.34 -8.18
C ASN A 327 0.39 -5.60 -9.37
N ILE A 328 1.13 -4.63 -9.87
CA ILE A 328 0.77 -3.82 -11.03
C ILE A 328 1.29 -4.50 -12.30
N GLY A 329 0.42 -5.16 -13.06
CA GLY A 329 0.79 -5.74 -14.35
C GLY A 329 0.91 -4.68 -15.44
N GLY A 330 2.11 -4.44 -15.99
CA GLY A 330 2.38 -3.36 -16.91
C GLY A 330 1.46 -3.32 -18.13
N ASN A 331 1.27 -4.45 -18.79
CA ASN A 331 0.41 -4.57 -19.97
C ASN A 331 -1.07 -4.36 -19.62
N TYR A 332 -1.54 -4.92 -18.51
CA TYR A 332 -2.92 -4.78 -18.07
C TYR A 332 -3.26 -3.34 -17.70
N TYR A 333 -2.38 -2.67 -16.95
CA TYR A 333 -2.60 -1.27 -16.58
C TYR A 333 -2.48 -0.32 -17.77
N ALA A 334 -1.59 -0.59 -18.72
CA ALA A 334 -1.54 0.15 -19.98
C ALA A 334 -2.87 0.08 -20.73
N ASP A 335 -3.50 -1.11 -20.83
CA ASP A 335 -4.82 -1.29 -21.44
C ASP A 335 -5.93 -0.55 -20.67
N VAL A 336 -5.91 -0.59 -19.33
CA VAL A 336 -6.85 0.16 -18.46
C VAL A 336 -6.73 1.66 -18.70
N ILE A 337 -5.52 2.20 -18.75
CA ILE A 337 -5.23 3.62 -18.97
C ILE A 337 -5.66 4.02 -20.38
N SER A 338 -5.35 3.19 -21.39
CA SER A 338 -5.76 3.42 -22.79
C SER A 338 -7.28 3.51 -22.91
N LYS A 339 -8.03 2.59 -22.29
CA LYS A 339 -9.50 2.62 -22.27
C LYS A 339 -10.04 3.87 -21.59
N ALA A 340 -9.45 4.30 -20.46
CA ALA A 340 -9.84 5.54 -19.80
C ALA A 340 -9.52 6.79 -20.66
N ARG A 341 -8.40 6.77 -21.38
CA ARG A 341 -8.02 7.83 -22.32
C ARG A 341 -9.01 7.96 -23.48
N LEU A 342 -9.46 6.85 -24.03
CA LEU A 342 -10.37 6.81 -25.20
C LEU A 342 -11.85 7.02 -24.83
N ASP A 343 -12.25 6.79 -23.57
CA ASP A 343 -13.62 7.01 -23.09
C ASP A 343 -13.93 8.52 -23.06
N THR A 344 -14.80 8.98 -23.95
CA THR A 344 -15.20 10.40 -24.06
C THR A 344 -15.96 10.92 -22.84
N SER A 345 -16.57 10.04 -22.04
CA SER A 345 -17.22 10.41 -20.78
C SER A 345 -16.21 10.69 -19.67
N VAL A 346 -14.98 10.18 -19.77
CA VAL A 346 -13.87 10.46 -18.84
C VAL A 346 -13.23 11.80 -19.23
N ARG A 347 -13.35 12.78 -18.35
CA ARG A 347 -12.89 14.16 -18.59
C ARG A 347 -11.46 14.39 -18.09
N ALA A 348 -11.05 13.69 -17.05
CA ALA A 348 -9.67 13.67 -16.55
C ALA A 348 -9.34 12.30 -15.94
N ILE A 349 -8.05 12.02 -15.77
CA ILE A 349 -7.55 10.80 -15.16
C ILE A 349 -6.72 11.19 -13.93
N VAL A 350 -6.98 10.54 -12.82
CA VAL A 350 -6.14 10.56 -11.62
C VAL A 350 -5.43 9.20 -11.53
N LEU A 351 -4.11 9.18 -11.48
CA LEU A 351 -3.34 7.98 -11.19
C LEU A 351 -2.94 8.02 -9.70
N ARG A 352 -3.55 7.18 -8.89
CA ARG A 352 -3.11 6.96 -7.49
C ARG A 352 -1.99 5.93 -7.51
N VAL A 353 -0.80 6.35 -7.11
CA VAL A 353 0.41 5.51 -7.11
C VAL A 353 0.82 5.19 -5.69
N ASN A 354 0.84 3.89 -5.35
CA ASN A 354 1.40 3.39 -4.10
C ASN A 354 2.34 2.21 -4.41
N SER A 355 3.48 2.51 -5.02
CA SER A 355 4.37 1.54 -5.62
C SER A 355 5.85 1.82 -5.32
N PRO A 356 6.61 0.80 -4.87
CA PRO A 356 8.06 0.88 -4.72
C PRO A 356 8.80 0.78 -6.08
N GLY A 357 8.07 0.65 -7.18
CA GLY A 357 8.61 0.35 -8.50
C GLY A 357 8.59 -1.14 -8.84
N GLY A 358 9.46 -1.57 -9.75
CA GLY A 358 9.55 -2.96 -10.18
C GLY A 358 10.24 -3.13 -11.53
N ASN A 359 9.65 -3.93 -12.42
CA ASN A 359 10.19 -4.21 -13.75
C ASN A 359 10.25 -2.93 -14.60
N ALA A 360 11.43 -2.66 -15.17
CA ALA A 360 11.67 -1.44 -15.93
C ALA A 360 10.87 -1.38 -17.23
N ILE A 361 10.76 -2.49 -17.96
CA ILE A 361 10.04 -2.57 -19.24
C ILE A 361 8.52 -2.41 -19.00
N ALA A 362 8.00 -3.06 -17.97
CA ALA A 362 6.59 -2.91 -17.58
C ALA A 362 6.25 -1.46 -17.19
N SER A 363 7.15 -0.78 -16.48
CA SER A 363 7.03 0.63 -16.15
C SER A 363 7.03 1.51 -17.41
N ASP A 364 7.86 1.18 -18.39
CA ASP A 364 7.93 1.91 -19.66
C ASP A 364 6.67 1.75 -20.51
N ILE A 365 6.11 0.54 -20.59
CA ILE A 365 4.85 0.26 -21.28
C ILE A 365 3.72 1.11 -20.68
N MET A 366 3.61 1.17 -19.35
CA MET A 366 2.63 2.02 -18.67
C MET A 366 2.89 3.50 -18.90
N TRP A 367 4.16 3.93 -18.80
CA TRP A 367 4.55 5.31 -19.02
C TRP A 367 4.10 5.79 -20.40
N ARG A 368 4.24 4.96 -21.44
CA ARG A 368 3.82 5.34 -22.79
C ARG A 368 2.33 5.67 -22.88
N GLU A 369 1.46 4.85 -22.28
CA GLU A 369 0.01 5.13 -22.29
C GLU A 369 -0.34 6.34 -21.41
N LEU A 370 0.39 6.57 -20.31
CA LEU A 370 0.22 7.76 -19.46
C LEU A 370 0.66 9.05 -20.18
N ASP A 371 1.75 9.02 -20.95
CA ASP A 371 2.19 10.14 -21.80
C ASP A 371 1.12 10.47 -22.86
N LEU A 372 0.55 9.45 -23.50
CA LEU A 372 -0.56 9.63 -24.43
C LEU A 372 -1.82 10.17 -23.75
N ALA A 373 -2.09 9.72 -22.52
CA ALA A 373 -3.22 10.19 -21.73
C ALA A 373 -3.07 11.66 -21.33
N ALA A 374 -1.88 12.06 -20.88
CA ALA A 374 -1.56 13.44 -20.50
C ALA A 374 -1.71 14.43 -21.67
N LYS A 375 -1.44 13.97 -22.92
CA LYS A 375 -1.65 14.75 -24.15
C LYS A 375 -3.12 14.88 -24.54
N ALA A 376 -3.95 13.91 -24.14
CA ALA A 376 -5.37 13.87 -24.52
C ALA A 376 -6.30 14.54 -23.51
N LYS A 377 -5.99 14.46 -22.22
CA LYS A 377 -6.81 15.00 -21.11
C LYS A 377 -5.93 15.27 -19.89
N PRO A 378 -6.39 16.09 -18.92
CA PRO A 378 -5.66 16.28 -17.67
C PRO A 378 -5.34 14.94 -16.99
N LEU A 379 -4.06 14.70 -16.74
CA LEU A 379 -3.55 13.56 -15.95
C LEU A 379 -2.97 14.09 -14.66
N VAL A 380 -3.62 13.79 -13.53
CA VAL A 380 -3.14 14.19 -12.20
C VAL A 380 -2.62 12.95 -11.48
N ILE A 381 -1.45 13.08 -10.87
CA ILE A 381 -0.87 12.02 -10.07
C ILE A 381 -1.16 12.30 -8.58
N SER A 382 -1.56 11.28 -7.84
CA SER A 382 -1.66 11.28 -6.39
C SER A 382 -0.74 10.18 -5.85
N MET A 383 0.31 10.56 -5.15
CA MET A 383 1.24 9.62 -4.55
C MET A 383 0.74 9.22 -3.15
N GLY A 384 0.73 7.93 -2.84
CA GLY A 384 0.46 7.37 -1.52
C GLY A 384 1.73 7.26 -0.67
N ASN A 385 1.87 6.16 0.08
CA ASN A 385 3.06 5.94 0.90
C ASN A 385 4.34 5.85 0.06
N TYR A 386 4.25 5.23 -1.13
CA TYR A 386 5.37 5.01 -2.03
C TYR A 386 5.01 5.41 -3.46
N ALA A 387 5.83 6.21 -4.08
CA ALA A 387 5.81 6.45 -5.52
C ALA A 387 7.25 6.62 -6.00
N ALA A 388 8.00 5.52 -5.97
CA ALA A 388 9.44 5.56 -6.13
C ALA A 388 9.92 4.63 -7.25
N SER A 389 11.05 4.97 -7.84
CA SER A 389 11.68 4.20 -8.92
C SER A 389 10.70 3.97 -10.08
N GLY A 390 10.30 2.74 -10.41
CA GLY A 390 9.24 2.47 -11.41
C GLY A 390 7.92 3.19 -11.10
N GLY A 391 7.58 3.37 -9.80
CA GLY A 391 6.43 4.16 -9.36
C GLY A 391 6.57 5.65 -9.71
N TYR A 392 7.77 6.23 -9.59
CA TYR A 392 8.04 7.59 -10.06
C TYR A 392 8.10 7.66 -11.60
N PHE A 393 8.64 6.63 -12.25
CA PHE A 393 8.72 6.53 -13.70
C PHE A 393 7.34 6.69 -14.34
N ILE A 394 6.33 5.97 -13.83
CA ILE A 394 4.95 6.08 -14.32
C ILE A 394 4.26 7.38 -13.88
N SER A 395 4.76 8.06 -12.87
CA SER A 395 4.25 9.35 -12.39
C SER A 395 4.77 10.54 -13.19
N ALA A 396 5.94 10.41 -13.82
CA ALA A 396 6.63 11.51 -14.48
C ALA A 396 5.81 12.27 -15.55
N PRO A 397 4.92 11.64 -16.36
CA PRO A 397 4.14 12.36 -17.36
C PRO A 397 2.92 13.12 -16.81
N GLY A 398 2.69 13.13 -15.50
CA GLY A 398 1.57 13.83 -14.88
C GLY A 398 1.54 15.32 -15.19
N THR A 399 0.37 15.81 -15.60
CA THR A 399 0.12 17.25 -15.78
C THR A 399 0.32 18.02 -14.47
N LYS A 400 -0.02 17.36 -13.36
CA LYS A 400 0.20 17.83 -11.99
C LYS A 400 0.43 16.64 -11.07
N ILE A 401 1.39 16.76 -10.17
CA ILE A 401 1.78 15.69 -9.24
C ILE A 401 1.58 16.15 -7.80
N TYR A 402 0.75 15.43 -7.06
CA TYR A 402 0.53 15.58 -5.63
C TYR A 402 1.24 14.48 -4.85
N ALA A 403 1.82 14.83 -3.74
CA ALA A 403 2.37 13.90 -2.76
C ALA A 403 2.01 14.34 -1.33
N ASP A 404 1.86 13.39 -0.45
CA ASP A 404 1.83 13.65 0.99
C ASP A 404 3.24 14.08 1.45
N PRO A 405 3.40 14.90 2.50
CA PRO A 405 4.70 15.27 3.04
C PRO A 405 5.61 14.08 3.34
N MET A 406 5.00 12.98 3.80
CA MET A 406 5.66 11.75 4.23
C MET A 406 5.74 10.67 3.14
N THR A 407 5.24 10.92 1.94
CA THR A 407 5.42 10.03 0.77
C THR A 407 6.90 9.75 0.54
N ILE A 408 7.24 8.51 0.24
CA ILE A 408 8.58 8.10 -0.20
C ILE A 408 8.60 8.06 -1.72
N SER A 409 9.43 8.91 -2.35
CA SER A 409 9.46 9.12 -3.80
C SER A 409 10.88 9.14 -4.37
N GLY A 410 11.03 9.47 -5.66
CA GLY A 410 12.32 9.54 -6.34
C GLY A 410 12.86 8.16 -6.68
N SER A 411 14.02 7.80 -6.15
CA SER A 411 14.75 6.56 -6.48
C SER A 411 14.96 6.38 -7.99
N ILE A 412 15.18 7.52 -8.71
CA ILE A 412 15.45 7.55 -10.16
C ILE A 412 16.76 6.82 -10.40
N GLY A 413 16.68 5.55 -10.81
CA GLY A 413 17.84 4.68 -10.95
C GLY A 413 17.44 3.28 -11.38
N ALA A 414 18.40 2.52 -11.91
CA ALA A 414 18.20 1.16 -12.40
C ALA A 414 19.28 0.21 -11.88
N PHE A 415 18.95 -1.06 -11.80
CA PHE A 415 19.91 -2.13 -11.49
C PHE A 415 19.51 -3.43 -12.20
N GLY A 416 20.49 -4.30 -12.41
CA GLY A 416 20.30 -5.67 -12.86
C GLY A 416 20.83 -6.65 -11.81
N LEU A 417 20.14 -7.75 -11.61
CA LEU A 417 20.51 -8.79 -10.67
C LEU A 417 20.35 -10.16 -11.31
N ILE A 418 21.41 -10.99 -11.27
CA ILE A 418 21.39 -12.37 -11.74
C ILE A 418 22.01 -13.25 -10.63
N PRO A 419 21.23 -14.18 -10.03
CA PRO A 419 21.79 -15.14 -9.10
C PRO A 419 22.63 -16.18 -9.84
N ASN A 420 23.80 -16.53 -9.29
CA ASN A 420 24.63 -17.63 -9.73
C ASN A 420 24.50 -18.79 -8.73
N LEU A 421 23.92 -19.89 -9.14
CA LEU A 421 23.61 -21.07 -8.34
C LEU A 421 24.66 -22.19 -8.51
N ASN A 422 25.73 -21.98 -9.28
CA ASN A 422 26.70 -23.02 -9.62
C ASN A 422 27.23 -23.74 -8.38
N LYS A 423 27.75 -23.01 -7.39
CA LYS A 423 28.29 -23.59 -6.16
C LYS A 423 27.23 -24.30 -5.30
N LEU A 424 25.99 -23.78 -5.28
CA LEU A 424 24.87 -24.45 -4.60
C LEU A 424 24.61 -25.83 -5.23
N LEU A 425 24.52 -25.86 -6.57
CA LEU A 425 24.22 -27.10 -7.28
C LEU A 425 25.38 -28.08 -7.19
N GLU A 426 26.59 -27.67 -7.56
CA GLU A 426 27.75 -28.54 -7.64
C GLU A 426 28.28 -28.99 -6.29
N GLN A 427 28.51 -28.02 -5.36
CA GLN A 427 29.20 -28.32 -4.09
C GLN A 427 28.26 -28.75 -2.96
N LYS A 428 26.99 -28.33 -3.00
CA LYS A 428 26.02 -28.62 -1.93
C LYS A 428 25.03 -29.73 -2.30
N LEU A 429 24.62 -29.79 -3.58
CA LEU A 429 23.63 -30.77 -4.05
C LEU A 429 24.23 -31.88 -4.92
N GLY A 430 25.50 -31.77 -5.33
CA GLY A 430 26.16 -32.73 -6.18
C GLY A 430 25.58 -32.80 -7.60
N LEU A 431 24.97 -31.71 -8.08
CA LEU A 431 24.37 -31.60 -9.41
C LEU A 431 25.33 -30.84 -10.33
N THR A 432 25.70 -31.44 -11.44
CA THR A 432 26.52 -30.80 -12.46
C THR A 432 25.68 -30.39 -13.66
N THR A 433 26.09 -29.33 -14.34
CA THR A 433 25.47 -28.88 -15.60
C THR A 433 26.46 -29.01 -16.74
N ASP A 434 26.04 -29.58 -17.85
CA ASP A 434 26.75 -29.56 -19.11
C ASP A 434 25.98 -28.72 -20.13
N ILE A 435 26.69 -27.88 -20.90
CA ILE A 435 26.06 -26.88 -21.77
C ILE A 435 26.54 -27.11 -23.20
N VAL A 436 25.59 -27.28 -24.10
CA VAL A 436 25.84 -27.35 -25.53
C VAL A 436 25.30 -26.11 -26.22
N ASN A 437 26.18 -25.27 -26.68
CA ASN A 437 25.85 -24.00 -27.32
C ASN A 437 26.00 -24.05 -28.83
N THR A 438 25.04 -23.50 -29.57
CA THR A 438 25.17 -23.26 -31.01
C THR A 438 25.98 -22.01 -31.31
N ASN A 439 25.93 -21.02 -30.43
CA ASN A 439 26.62 -19.74 -30.50
C ASN A 439 27.26 -19.42 -29.14
N LYS A 440 28.30 -18.57 -29.15
CA LYS A 440 29.15 -18.28 -27.98
C LYS A 440 28.41 -17.91 -26.70
N ASN A 441 27.30 -17.23 -26.80
CA ASN A 441 26.54 -16.69 -25.65
C ASN A 441 25.08 -17.18 -25.64
N SER A 442 24.79 -18.39 -26.19
CA SER A 442 23.40 -18.88 -26.29
C SER A 442 22.75 -19.17 -24.95
N ASP A 443 23.53 -19.37 -23.91
CA ASP A 443 23.08 -19.63 -22.55
C ASP A 443 22.97 -18.34 -21.66
N PHE A 444 23.25 -17.17 -22.23
CA PHE A 444 23.08 -15.90 -21.51
C PHE A 444 21.61 -15.42 -21.53
N PRO A 445 21.06 -14.96 -20.37
CA PRO A 445 21.63 -14.99 -19.02
C PRO A 445 21.53 -16.38 -18.36
N SER A 446 22.62 -16.83 -17.71
CA SER A 446 22.66 -18.11 -17.03
C SER A 446 22.71 -17.96 -15.51
N VAL A 447 21.96 -18.81 -14.79
CA VAL A 447 22.05 -18.94 -13.32
C VAL A 447 23.01 -20.07 -12.91
N PHE A 448 23.51 -20.85 -13.88
CA PHE A 448 24.36 -22.02 -13.65
C PHE A 448 25.85 -21.73 -13.75
N ARG A 449 26.23 -20.56 -14.17
CA ARG A 449 27.61 -20.07 -14.22
C ARG A 449 27.69 -18.57 -14.00
N PRO A 450 28.85 -18.05 -13.57
CA PRO A 450 29.05 -16.60 -13.53
C PRO A 450 29.05 -15.98 -14.93
N MET A 451 28.63 -14.72 -15.03
CA MET A 451 28.76 -13.92 -16.24
C MET A 451 30.24 -13.76 -16.61
N ASN A 452 30.57 -13.93 -17.90
CA ASN A 452 31.86 -13.55 -18.42
C ASN A 452 32.00 -12.02 -18.52
N PRO A 453 33.22 -11.48 -18.77
CA PRO A 453 33.44 -10.03 -18.85
C PRO A 453 32.56 -9.32 -19.89
N TYR A 454 32.36 -9.91 -21.06
CA TYR A 454 31.50 -9.35 -22.11
C TYR A 454 30.02 -9.31 -21.70
N GLU A 455 29.52 -10.36 -21.07
CA GLU A 455 28.14 -10.40 -20.56
C GLU A 455 27.92 -9.39 -19.45
N LYS A 456 28.90 -9.15 -18.57
CA LYS A 456 28.85 -8.09 -17.54
C LYS A 456 28.80 -6.69 -18.18
N GLU A 457 29.61 -6.46 -19.20
CA GLU A 457 29.60 -5.20 -19.95
C GLU A 457 28.24 -4.99 -20.64
N LEU A 458 27.70 -6.00 -21.30
CA LEU A 458 26.40 -5.95 -21.97
C LEU A 458 25.27 -5.65 -20.95
N MET A 459 25.30 -6.27 -19.77
CA MET A 459 24.34 -6.00 -18.72
C MET A 459 24.48 -4.57 -18.18
N GLN A 460 25.72 -4.07 -17.99
CA GLN A 460 25.96 -2.69 -17.56
C GLN A 460 25.43 -1.71 -18.61
N MET A 461 25.73 -1.90 -19.89
CA MET A 461 25.17 -1.07 -20.98
C MET A 461 23.64 -1.04 -20.96
N SER A 462 23.00 -2.18 -20.68
CA SER A 462 21.54 -2.27 -20.61
C SER A 462 20.98 -1.46 -19.41
N VAL A 463 21.65 -1.52 -18.26
CA VAL A 463 21.29 -0.71 -17.07
C VAL A 463 21.48 0.79 -17.33
N GLU A 464 22.59 1.17 -17.98
CA GLU A 464 22.87 2.58 -18.35
C GLU A 464 21.81 3.12 -19.34
N ASN A 465 21.42 2.32 -20.33
CA ASN A 465 20.38 2.71 -21.27
C ASN A 465 19.04 2.96 -20.56
N ILE A 466 18.62 2.05 -19.67
CA ILE A 466 17.37 2.23 -18.90
C ILE A 466 17.44 3.44 -17.98
N TYR A 467 18.59 3.68 -17.34
CA TYR A 467 18.78 4.86 -16.53
C TYR A 467 18.66 6.16 -17.35
N THR A 468 19.32 6.21 -18.49
CA THR A 468 19.27 7.35 -19.41
C THR A 468 17.85 7.63 -19.88
N GLU A 469 17.10 6.58 -20.28
CA GLU A 469 15.69 6.70 -20.64
C GLU A 469 14.85 7.22 -19.47
N PHE A 470 15.07 6.75 -18.26
CA PHE A 470 14.36 7.22 -17.08
C PHE A 470 14.62 8.72 -16.85
N VAL A 471 15.88 9.13 -16.86
CA VAL A 471 16.28 10.55 -16.72
C VAL A 471 15.61 11.42 -17.80
N ASN A 472 15.65 11.00 -19.05
CA ASN A 472 15.05 11.75 -20.17
C ASN A 472 13.53 11.90 -20.01
N LYS A 473 12.83 10.86 -19.58
CA LYS A 473 11.38 10.89 -19.35
C LYS A 473 10.98 11.78 -18.20
N VAL A 474 11.74 11.74 -17.11
CA VAL A 474 11.55 12.66 -15.99
C VAL A 474 11.85 14.10 -16.43
N ALA A 475 12.95 14.33 -17.13
CA ALA A 475 13.32 15.65 -17.66
C ALA A 475 12.21 16.24 -18.52
N SER A 476 11.65 15.44 -19.42
CA SER A 476 10.51 15.86 -20.28
C SER A 476 9.26 16.16 -19.47
N GLY A 477 8.86 15.28 -18.56
CA GLY A 477 7.64 15.44 -17.76
C GLY A 477 7.74 16.57 -16.74
N ARG A 478 8.90 16.78 -16.15
CA ARG A 478 9.15 17.82 -15.13
C ARG A 478 9.71 19.13 -15.71
N LYS A 479 9.92 19.22 -17.04
CA LYS A 479 10.51 20.39 -17.70
C LYS A 479 11.87 20.78 -17.12
N MET A 480 12.68 19.78 -16.81
CA MET A 480 14.05 19.92 -16.27
C MET A 480 15.07 19.53 -17.35
N SER A 481 16.33 19.95 -17.19
CA SER A 481 17.39 19.37 -18.02
C SER A 481 17.72 17.93 -17.55
N PRO A 482 18.16 17.03 -18.45
CA PRO A 482 18.62 15.69 -18.05
C PRO A 482 19.71 15.74 -16.97
N GLU A 483 20.64 16.69 -17.04
CA GLU A 483 21.66 16.91 -16.04
C GLU A 483 21.08 17.29 -14.66
N ALA A 484 20.08 18.17 -14.63
CA ALA A 484 19.40 18.53 -13.39
C ALA A 484 18.69 17.32 -12.76
N VAL A 485 18.08 16.46 -13.57
CA VAL A 485 17.48 15.22 -13.09
C VAL A 485 18.53 14.23 -12.61
N ASP A 486 19.67 14.10 -13.29
CA ASP A 486 20.76 13.22 -12.85
C ASP A 486 21.32 13.65 -11.49
N ASN A 487 21.50 14.94 -11.25
CA ASN A 487 21.99 15.50 -9.98
C ASN A 487 21.09 15.16 -8.78
N ILE A 488 19.79 15.04 -8.97
CA ILE A 488 18.81 14.65 -7.92
C ILE A 488 18.42 13.18 -8.01
N GLY A 489 18.88 12.48 -9.04
CA GLY A 489 18.64 11.07 -9.35
C GLY A 489 19.64 10.14 -8.67
N GLN A 490 20.42 9.40 -9.45
CA GLN A 490 21.45 8.46 -8.96
C GLN A 490 20.87 7.39 -8.00
N GLY A 491 19.58 7.10 -8.12
CA GLY A 491 18.87 6.19 -7.23
C GLY A 491 18.41 6.80 -5.89
N ARG A 492 18.60 8.11 -5.67
CA ARG A 492 18.30 8.76 -4.40
C ARG A 492 16.80 8.82 -4.12
N VAL A 493 16.47 8.50 -2.87
CA VAL A 493 15.10 8.53 -2.31
C VAL A 493 14.86 9.88 -1.65
N TRP A 494 13.63 10.40 -1.80
CA TRP A 494 13.20 11.68 -1.26
C TRP A 494 11.87 11.55 -0.54
N SER A 495 11.67 12.28 0.56
CA SER A 495 10.33 12.49 1.14
C SER A 495 9.49 13.39 0.23
N GLY A 496 8.16 13.36 0.35
CA GLY A 496 7.28 14.26 -0.41
C GLY A 496 7.61 15.73 -0.23
N THR A 497 7.90 16.13 1.02
CA THR A 497 8.37 17.51 1.34
C THR A 497 9.66 17.86 0.60
N SER A 498 10.62 16.93 0.52
CA SER A 498 11.87 17.14 -0.20
C SER A 498 11.69 17.10 -1.70
N ALA A 499 10.81 16.20 -2.21
CA ALA A 499 10.49 16.08 -3.62
C ALA A 499 9.81 17.35 -4.18
N LEU A 500 8.99 18.03 -3.38
CA LEU A 500 8.42 19.34 -3.71
C LEU A 500 9.52 20.40 -3.92
N LYS A 501 10.48 20.46 -2.98
CA LYS A 501 11.58 21.47 -3.03
C LYS A 501 12.47 21.33 -4.25
N ILE A 502 12.64 20.10 -4.75
CA ILE A 502 13.52 19.80 -5.89
C ILE A 502 12.75 19.67 -7.22
N GLY A 503 11.46 19.95 -7.24
CA GLY A 503 10.63 19.97 -8.45
C GLY A 503 10.16 18.61 -8.96
N LEU A 504 10.31 17.55 -8.19
CA LEU A 504 9.76 16.23 -8.53
C LEU A 504 8.25 16.11 -8.24
N VAL A 505 7.71 16.97 -7.37
CA VAL A 505 6.30 17.09 -6.99
C VAL A 505 5.88 18.54 -7.19
N ASP A 506 4.61 18.78 -7.52
CA ASP A 506 4.09 20.14 -7.76
C ASP A 506 3.40 20.72 -6.52
N GLU A 507 2.66 19.90 -5.77
CA GLU A 507 1.93 20.32 -4.57
C GLU A 507 1.86 19.22 -3.53
N ILE A 508 1.76 19.62 -2.27
CA ILE A 508 1.43 18.73 -1.16
C ILE A 508 -0.09 18.52 -1.13
N GLY A 509 -0.52 17.29 -0.99
CA GLY A 509 -1.94 16.91 -0.90
C GLY A 509 -2.18 15.43 -1.16
N GLY A 510 -3.38 14.98 -0.79
CA GLY A 510 -3.81 13.59 -0.89
C GLY A 510 -4.63 13.26 -2.16
N LEU A 511 -5.29 12.11 -2.11
CA LEU A 511 -6.12 11.63 -3.23
C LEU A 511 -7.27 12.60 -3.56
N LYS A 512 -7.91 13.16 -2.55
CA LYS A 512 -9.04 14.08 -2.72
C LYS A 512 -8.62 15.39 -3.40
N ASP A 513 -7.46 15.93 -3.04
CA ASP A 513 -6.91 17.14 -3.65
C ASP A 513 -6.60 16.90 -5.13
N ALA A 514 -6.03 15.74 -5.44
CA ALA A 514 -5.75 15.34 -6.82
C ALA A 514 -7.04 15.19 -7.67
N ILE A 515 -8.11 14.60 -7.11
CA ILE A 515 -9.40 14.48 -7.79
C ILE A 515 -10.01 15.87 -8.04
N THR A 516 -9.95 16.75 -7.04
CA THR A 516 -10.45 18.12 -7.15
C THR A 516 -9.68 18.92 -8.20
N ALA A 517 -8.34 18.79 -8.21
CA ALA A 517 -7.50 19.41 -9.22
C ALA A 517 -7.78 18.88 -10.64
N ALA A 518 -7.99 17.56 -10.77
CA ALA A 518 -8.33 16.93 -12.04
C ALA A 518 -9.66 17.46 -12.59
N ALA A 519 -10.68 17.60 -11.74
CA ALA A 519 -11.97 18.20 -12.12
C ALA A 519 -11.82 19.66 -12.57
N LYS A 520 -11.06 20.46 -11.81
CA LYS A 520 -10.76 21.87 -12.15
C LYS A 520 -10.03 22.00 -13.48
N LEU A 521 -8.99 21.18 -13.71
CA LEU A 521 -8.24 21.19 -14.98
C LEU A 521 -9.10 20.76 -16.17
N ALA A 522 -10.09 19.88 -15.95
CA ALA A 522 -11.03 19.43 -16.96
C ALA A 522 -12.22 20.39 -17.17
N GLY A 523 -12.35 21.44 -16.36
CA GLY A 523 -13.47 22.39 -16.41
C GLY A 523 -14.82 21.75 -16.07
N VAL A 524 -14.86 20.78 -15.13
CA VAL A 524 -16.08 20.08 -14.71
C VAL A 524 -16.38 20.35 -13.24
N GLU A 525 -17.59 20.84 -12.94
CA GLU A 525 -18.06 21.12 -11.58
C GLU A 525 -18.76 19.89 -10.96
N THR A 526 -19.47 19.13 -11.80
CA THR A 526 -20.20 17.92 -11.38
C THR A 526 -19.69 16.71 -12.15
N PHE A 527 -19.31 15.67 -11.42
CA PHE A 527 -18.73 14.46 -11.99
C PHE A 527 -18.98 13.23 -11.13
N ILE A 528 -18.81 12.06 -11.73
CA ILE A 528 -18.78 10.77 -11.05
C ILE A 528 -17.33 10.29 -11.00
N VAL A 529 -16.89 9.80 -9.86
CA VAL A 529 -15.61 9.08 -9.76
C VAL A 529 -15.79 7.67 -10.32
N LYS A 530 -14.98 7.32 -11.34
CA LYS A 530 -14.91 5.99 -11.94
C LYS A 530 -13.63 5.33 -11.49
N GLU A 531 -13.73 4.41 -10.55
CA GLU A 531 -12.57 3.68 -10.03
C GLU A 531 -12.11 2.57 -10.97
N LEU A 532 -10.80 2.50 -11.20
CA LEU A 532 -10.14 1.55 -12.10
C LEU A 532 -8.91 0.92 -11.43
N PRO A 533 -8.48 -0.30 -11.81
CA PRO A 533 -9.21 -1.23 -12.68
C PRO A 533 -10.55 -1.67 -12.08
N VAL A 534 -11.48 -2.09 -12.92
CA VAL A 534 -12.71 -2.74 -12.42
C VAL A 534 -12.32 -4.10 -11.86
N PHE A 535 -12.76 -4.40 -10.64
CA PHE A 535 -12.51 -5.70 -10.03
C PHE A 535 -13.13 -6.83 -10.86
N GLU A 536 -12.45 -7.98 -10.89
CA GLU A 536 -13.02 -9.19 -11.49
C GLU A 536 -14.28 -9.61 -10.73
N ASP A 537 -15.16 -10.37 -11.43
CA ASP A 537 -16.36 -10.92 -10.82
C ASP A 537 -16.01 -11.68 -9.52
N PRO A 538 -16.74 -11.45 -8.40
CA PRO A 538 -16.52 -12.11 -7.13
C PRO A 538 -16.35 -13.63 -7.21
N TYR A 539 -17.11 -14.29 -8.07
CA TYR A 539 -17.00 -15.75 -8.25
C TYR A 539 -15.67 -16.19 -8.86
N THR A 540 -15.19 -15.45 -9.87
CA THR A 540 -13.88 -15.72 -10.49
C THR A 540 -12.75 -15.52 -9.48
N ARG A 541 -12.85 -14.48 -8.65
CA ARG A 541 -11.87 -14.21 -7.57
C ARG A 541 -11.85 -15.32 -6.52
N ILE A 542 -13.00 -15.79 -6.06
CA ILE A 542 -13.11 -16.88 -5.09
C ILE A 542 -12.41 -18.14 -5.61
N ILE A 543 -12.66 -18.51 -6.86
CA ILE A 543 -12.05 -19.70 -7.48
C ILE A 543 -10.53 -19.55 -7.57
N SER A 544 -10.03 -18.38 -7.94
CA SER A 544 -8.59 -18.12 -8.06
C SER A 544 -7.89 -18.14 -6.69
N GLN A 545 -8.50 -17.57 -5.65
CA GLN A 545 -7.95 -17.56 -4.29
C GLN A 545 -7.91 -18.96 -3.68
N LEU A 546 -9.02 -19.72 -3.77
CA LEU A 546 -9.06 -21.10 -3.27
C LEU A 546 -7.97 -21.96 -3.93
N SER A 547 -7.74 -21.81 -5.23
CA SER A 547 -6.66 -22.52 -5.92
C SER A 547 -5.28 -22.09 -5.47
N GLY A 548 -5.06 -20.83 -5.13
CA GLY A 548 -3.81 -20.29 -4.60
C GLY A 548 -3.52 -20.75 -3.16
N GLU A 549 -4.52 -20.72 -2.29
CA GLU A 549 -4.39 -21.15 -0.89
C GLU A 549 -4.13 -22.65 -0.77
N VAL A 550 -4.78 -23.46 -1.60
CA VAL A 550 -4.53 -24.92 -1.66
C VAL A 550 -3.09 -25.19 -2.07
N LYS A 551 -2.57 -24.51 -3.12
CA LYS A 551 -1.17 -24.62 -3.53
C LYS A 551 -0.21 -24.22 -2.41
N MET A 552 -0.46 -23.12 -1.72
CA MET A 552 0.40 -22.65 -0.64
C MET A 552 0.34 -23.57 0.58
N SER A 553 -0.82 -24.11 0.91
CA SER A 553 -1.00 -25.06 2.00
C SER A 553 -0.25 -26.38 1.74
N ILE A 554 -0.32 -26.91 0.51
CA ILE A 554 0.45 -28.09 0.10
C ILE A 554 1.94 -27.78 0.20
N LEU A 555 2.40 -26.65 -0.31
CA LEU A 555 3.79 -26.24 -0.27
C LEU A 555 4.32 -26.11 1.17
N LYS A 556 3.53 -25.50 2.07
CA LYS A 556 3.88 -25.43 3.51
C LYS A 556 3.96 -26.80 4.16
N LYS A 557 3.08 -27.71 3.78
CA LYS A 557 3.06 -29.08 4.32
C LYS A 557 4.28 -29.88 3.84
N GLU A 558 4.70 -29.71 2.57
CA GLU A 558 5.82 -30.43 1.98
C GLU A 558 7.19 -29.84 2.40
N LEU A 559 7.32 -28.53 2.47
CA LEU A 559 8.59 -27.85 2.74
C LEU A 559 8.80 -27.50 4.22
N GLY A 560 7.77 -27.54 5.05
CA GLY A 560 7.87 -27.19 6.48
C GLY A 560 8.55 -25.84 6.70
N GLU A 561 9.57 -25.80 7.55
CA GLU A 561 10.36 -24.57 7.82
C GLU A 561 11.16 -24.08 6.60
N SER A 562 11.37 -24.92 5.59
CA SER A 562 12.09 -24.54 4.36
C SER A 562 11.29 -23.59 3.47
N VAL A 563 10.00 -23.36 3.75
CA VAL A 563 9.17 -22.34 3.05
C VAL A 563 9.81 -20.96 3.07
N LYS A 564 10.50 -20.58 4.16
CA LYS A 564 11.23 -19.30 4.24
C LYS A 564 12.32 -19.18 3.17
N TYR A 565 13.06 -20.26 2.92
CA TYR A 565 14.10 -20.27 1.86
C TYR A 565 13.47 -20.29 0.46
N TYR A 566 12.38 -21.01 0.29
CA TYR A 566 11.61 -20.99 -0.96
C TYR A 566 11.12 -19.58 -1.28
N ASN A 567 10.54 -18.87 -0.31
CA ASN A 567 10.07 -17.48 -0.49
C ASN A 567 11.23 -16.53 -0.84
N MET A 568 12.39 -16.68 -0.18
CA MET A 568 13.58 -15.89 -0.49
C MET A 568 14.08 -16.15 -1.93
N ILE A 569 14.05 -17.40 -2.39
CA ILE A 569 14.40 -17.73 -3.78
C ILE A 569 13.38 -17.17 -4.77
N GLN A 570 12.09 -17.19 -4.44
CA GLN A 570 11.05 -16.58 -5.26
C GLN A 570 11.21 -15.05 -5.33
N GLU A 571 11.58 -14.43 -4.24
CA GLU A 571 11.87 -12.99 -4.21
C GLU A 571 13.08 -12.65 -5.10
N LEU A 572 14.20 -13.38 -4.97
CA LEU A 572 15.35 -13.23 -5.86
C LEU A 572 14.97 -13.44 -7.32
N LYS A 573 14.15 -14.45 -7.61
CA LYS A 573 13.65 -14.71 -8.97
C LYS A 573 12.79 -13.56 -9.49
N SER A 574 11.96 -12.95 -8.65
CA SER A 574 11.15 -11.79 -9.03
C SER A 574 11.97 -10.54 -9.34
N MET A 575 13.20 -10.47 -8.81
CA MET A 575 14.17 -9.39 -9.07
C MET A 575 15.11 -9.67 -10.22
N THR A 576 15.02 -10.85 -10.87
CA THR A 576 15.86 -11.18 -12.01
C THR A 576 15.54 -10.26 -13.20
N GLY A 577 16.59 -9.82 -13.92
CA GLY A 577 16.49 -8.85 -15.00
C GLY A 577 16.74 -7.43 -14.55
N ILE A 578 16.39 -6.44 -15.39
CA ILE A 578 16.62 -5.03 -15.06
C ILE A 578 15.41 -4.47 -14.34
N GLN A 579 15.69 -3.89 -13.18
CA GLN A 579 14.69 -3.39 -12.24
C GLN A 579 14.83 -1.89 -11.99
N THR A 580 13.69 -1.24 -11.88
CA THR A 580 13.51 0.07 -11.30
C THR A 580 12.67 -0.10 -10.03
N ARG A 581 13.34 -0.53 -8.93
CA ARG A 581 12.68 -0.84 -7.66
C ARG A 581 13.38 -0.09 -6.52
N LEU A 582 12.62 0.23 -5.46
CA LEU A 582 13.19 0.74 -4.21
C LEU A 582 14.14 -0.28 -3.57
N PRO A 583 15.11 0.21 -2.79
CA PRO A 583 16.17 -0.64 -2.21
C PRO A 583 15.67 -1.84 -1.41
N TYR A 584 14.66 -1.70 -0.63
CA TYR A 584 14.03 -2.71 0.24
C TYR A 584 12.67 -2.17 0.66
N PHE A 585 11.81 -3.00 1.23
CA PHE A 585 10.67 -2.46 1.97
C PHE A 585 11.24 -1.62 3.11
N ILE A 586 11.06 -0.32 3.01
CA ILE A 586 11.46 0.61 4.05
C ILE A 586 10.38 0.48 5.11
N ASP A 587 10.61 -0.42 6.04
CA ASP A 587 9.80 -0.53 7.24
C ASP A 587 10.39 0.48 8.22
N ILE A 588 9.68 1.57 8.43
CA ILE A 588 10.05 2.62 9.38
C ILE A 588 9.08 2.45 10.55
N HIS A 589 9.56 1.79 11.59
CA HIS A 589 8.82 1.59 12.82
C HIS A 589 9.05 2.73 13.80
#